data_32b415beba7568cf821c65afa69e3acf
#
_entry.id   32b415beba7568cf821c65afa69e3acf
#
_cell.length_a   1.000
_cell.length_b   1.000
_cell.length_c   1.000
_cell.angle_alpha   90.00
_cell.angle_beta   90.00
_cell.angle_gamma   90.00
#
_symmetry.space_group_name_H-M   'P 1'
#
loop_
_entity.id
_entity.type
_entity.pdbx_description
1 polymer ?
#
loop_
_entity_poly.entity_id
_entity_poly.type
_entity_poly.pdbx_seq_one_letter_code
_entity_poly.pdbx_strand_id
1 'polypeptide(L)'
;MKTCEQCGNPVTDEVYVCPYCDGHDLQVAQGALVVRRIDLGHAGLSVAEARETLRDAINVASYRGEDVLVVVHGYGSSGTGGHIRSMVRSEAHRALSERVISGWTAGEELATRAAKELVRRLPALARIDAWQRDNPGVTILVVR
;
A
#
# COMPACT_ATOMS: atom_id res chain seq x y z
N MET A 1 2.14 -11.76 -11.94
CA MET A 1 1.52 -12.86 -12.69
C MET A 1 0.60 -12.30 -13.75
N LYS A 2 0.67 -12.84 -14.96
CA LYS A 2 -0.22 -12.47 -16.06
C LYS A 2 -1.35 -13.50 -16.18
N THR A 3 -2.42 -13.13 -16.84
CA THR A 3 -3.50 -14.07 -17.19
C THR A 3 -3.65 -14.08 -18.71
N CYS A 4 -3.74 -15.26 -19.27
CA CYS A 4 -4.01 -15.39 -20.70
C CYS A 4 -5.49 -15.12 -20.96
N GLU A 5 -5.80 -14.14 -21.81
CA GLU A 5 -7.18 -13.81 -22.16
C GLU A 5 -7.86 -14.90 -22.97
N GLN A 6 -7.08 -15.67 -23.71
CA GLN A 6 -7.62 -16.70 -24.58
C GLN A 6 -8.04 -17.97 -23.83
N CYS A 7 -7.27 -18.43 -22.84
CA CYS A 7 -7.58 -19.65 -22.10
C CYS A 7 -7.85 -19.43 -20.60
N GLY A 8 -7.60 -18.23 -20.09
CA GLY A 8 -7.83 -17.89 -18.69
C GLY A 8 -6.80 -18.40 -17.69
N ASN A 9 -5.77 -19.11 -18.14
CA ASN A 9 -4.75 -19.68 -17.27
C ASN A 9 -3.76 -18.62 -16.77
N PRO A 10 -3.33 -18.67 -15.50
CA PRO A 10 -2.27 -17.81 -15.00
C PRO A 10 -0.92 -18.24 -15.56
N VAL A 11 -0.11 -17.26 -15.93
CA VAL A 11 1.25 -17.46 -16.45
C VAL A 11 2.22 -16.51 -15.73
N THR A 12 3.50 -16.84 -15.74
CA THR A 12 4.52 -15.99 -15.11
C THR A 12 4.75 -14.71 -15.92
N ASP A 13 5.26 -13.67 -15.26
CA ASP A 13 5.48 -12.36 -15.90
C ASP A 13 6.53 -12.37 -17.01
N GLU A 14 7.39 -13.39 -17.00
CA GLU A 14 8.48 -13.54 -17.96
C GLU A 14 8.03 -14.16 -19.30
N VAL A 15 6.80 -14.67 -19.36
CA VAL A 15 6.27 -15.39 -20.53
C VAL A 15 5.59 -14.42 -21.48
N TYR A 16 5.91 -14.50 -22.75
CA TYR A 16 5.32 -13.69 -23.83
C TYR A 16 4.30 -14.47 -24.67
N VAL A 17 4.30 -15.79 -24.56
CA VAL A 17 3.36 -16.69 -25.21
C VAL A 17 2.81 -17.64 -24.16
N CYS A 18 1.50 -17.83 -24.17
CA CYS A 18 0.87 -18.72 -23.20
C CYS A 18 1.30 -20.18 -23.44
N PRO A 19 1.90 -20.85 -22.43
CA PRO A 19 2.35 -22.23 -22.58
C PRO A 19 1.20 -23.25 -22.66
N TYR A 20 -0.04 -22.81 -22.42
CA TYR A 20 -1.22 -23.69 -22.41
C TYR A 20 -2.01 -23.66 -23.72
N CYS A 21 -2.01 -22.52 -24.42
CA CYS A 21 -2.82 -22.36 -25.64
C CYS A 21 -2.08 -21.66 -26.79
N ASP A 22 -0.79 -21.35 -26.60
CA ASP A 22 0.05 -20.59 -27.54
C ASP A 22 -0.50 -19.19 -27.89
N GLY A 23 -1.42 -18.67 -27.08
CA GLY A 23 -1.97 -17.32 -27.24
C GLY A 23 -0.96 -16.23 -26.88
N HIS A 24 -1.04 -15.10 -27.59
CA HIS A 24 -0.18 -13.94 -27.34
C HIS A 24 -0.85 -12.85 -26.48
N ASP A 25 -2.14 -12.99 -26.20
CA ASP A 25 -2.91 -12.03 -25.40
C ASP A 25 -2.71 -12.29 -23.89
N LEU A 26 -1.52 -11.96 -23.43
CA LEU A 26 -1.16 -12.06 -22.02
C LEU A 26 -1.34 -10.71 -21.35
N GLN A 27 -2.38 -10.58 -20.56
CA GLN A 27 -2.54 -9.38 -19.73
C GLN A 27 -1.90 -9.57 -18.37
N VAL A 28 -1.13 -8.58 -17.96
CA VAL A 28 -0.81 -8.39 -16.54
C VAL A 28 -2.16 -8.42 -15.82
N ALA A 29 -2.27 -9.28 -14.80
CA ALA A 29 -3.50 -9.39 -14.02
C ALA A 29 -3.95 -7.97 -13.65
N GLN A 30 -4.99 -7.49 -14.33
CA GLN A 30 -5.48 -6.14 -14.11
C GLN A 30 -5.92 -6.04 -12.65
N GLY A 31 -5.25 -5.19 -11.90
CA GLY A 31 -5.59 -4.91 -10.54
C GLY A 31 -4.71 -5.53 -9.45
N ALA A 32 -3.67 -6.28 -9.78
CA ALA A 32 -2.68 -6.68 -8.80
C ALA A 32 -1.80 -5.47 -8.44
N LEU A 33 -1.99 -4.95 -7.22
CA LEU A 33 -1.17 -3.85 -6.72
C LEU A 33 0.11 -4.36 -6.09
N VAL A 34 1.20 -3.62 -6.29
CA VAL A 34 2.45 -3.84 -5.56
C VAL A 34 2.31 -3.17 -4.21
N VAL A 35 2.23 -3.98 -3.16
CA VAL A 35 2.05 -3.53 -1.78
C VAL A 35 3.32 -3.80 -0.98
N ARG A 36 3.89 -2.74 -0.42
CA ARG A 36 4.99 -2.83 0.54
C ARG A 36 4.42 -2.66 1.94
N ARG A 37 4.91 -3.46 2.88
CA ARG A 37 4.55 -3.36 4.30
C ARG A 37 5.80 -3.03 5.11
N ILE A 38 5.70 -2.05 5.99
CA ILE A 38 6.73 -1.73 6.97
C ILE A 38 6.14 -1.71 8.37
N ASP A 39 6.93 -2.11 9.35
CA ASP A 39 6.54 -2.11 10.76
C ASP A 39 7.43 -1.15 11.55
N LEU A 40 6.84 -0.06 12.03
CA LEU A 40 7.52 0.94 12.85
C LEU A 40 7.24 0.74 14.35
N GLY A 41 6.22 -0.08 14.67
CA GLY A 41 5.77 -0.25 16.04
C GLY A 41 6.60 -1.22 16.88
N HIS A 42 7.22 -2.21 16.24
CA HIS A 42 7.95 -3.29 16.91
C HIS A 42 9.47 -3.16 16.84
N ALA A 43 9.98 -2.16 16.12
CA ALA A 43 11.42 -2.00 15.88
C ALA A 43 12.16 -1.26 17.00
N GLY A 44 11.49 -0.82 18.06
CA GLY A 44 12.11 -0.06 19.15
C GLY A 44 12.65 1.30 18.72
N LEU A 45 12.12 1.87 17.64
CA LEU A 45 12.56 3.14 17.09
C LEU A 45 12.07 4.33 17.94
N SER A 46 12.90 5.37 18.02
CA SER A 46 12.41 6.68 18.45
C SER A 46 11.48 7.27 17.37
N VAL A 47 10.71 8.29 17.74
CA VAL A 47 9.84 8.98 16.76
C VAL A 47 10.66 9.56 15.61
N ALA A 48 11.83 10.13 15.89
CA ALA A 48 12.71 10.68 14.86
C ALA A 48 13.25 9.61 13.91
N GLU A 49 13.67 8.46 14.44
CA GLU A 49 14.12 7.31 13.64
C GLU A 49 13.00 6.73 12.81
N ALA A 50 11.81 6.57 13.40
CA ALA A 50 10.62 6.09 12.69
C ALA A 50 10.21 7.03 11.56
N ARG A 51 10.30 8.35 11.77
CA ARG A 51 10.03 9.35 10.71
C ARG A 51 10.99 9.21 9.54
N GLU A 52 12.27 9.08 9.82
CA GLU A 52 13.29 8.91 8.79
C GLU A 52 13.07 7.62 8.00
N THR A 53 12.81 6.51 8.69
CA THR A 53 12.50 5.22 8.09
C THR A 53 11.26 5.32 7.17
N LEU A 54 10.22 6.01 7.63
CA LEU A 54 9.01 6.21 6.84
C LEU A 54 9.26 7.05 5.59
N ARG A 55 10.00 8.14 5.71
CA ARG A 55 10.36 8.99 4.56
C ARG A 55 11.15 8.22 3.52
N ASP A 56 12.12 7.43 3.94
CA ASP A 56 12.90 6.58 3.05
C ASP A 56 12.01 5.53 2.37
N ALA A 57 11.11 4.91 3.11
CA ALA A 57 10.17 3.93 2.56
C ALA A 57 9.25 4.54 1.50
N ILE A 58 8.74 5.75 1.73
CA ILE A 58 7.91 6.48 0.76
C ILE A 58 8.71 6.78 -0.51
N ASN A 59 9.93 7.27 -0.37
CA ASN A 59 10.81 7.59 -1.49
C ASN A 59 11.17 6.34 -2.30
N VAL A 60 11.48 5.24 -1.63
CA VAL A 60 11.79 3.95 -2.29
C VAL A 60 10.55 3.43 -3.04
N ALA A 61 9.37 3.46 -2.41
CA ALA A 61 8.14 3.02 -3.03
C ALA A 61 7.82 3.84 -4.28
N SER A 62 7.97 5.16 -4.20
CA SER A 62 7.77 6.06 -5.34
C SER A 62 8.76 5.78 -6.48
N TYR A 63 10.03 5.64 -6.15
CA TYR A 63 11.09 5.35 -7.12
C TYR A 63 10.89 4.01 -7.83
N ARG A 64 10.45 2.97 -7.10
CA ARG A 64 10.20 1.64 -7.64
C ARG A 64 8.85 1.50 -8.35
N GLY A 65 8.01 2.51 -8.31
CA GLY A 65 6.65 2.43 -8.86
C GLY A 65 5.74 1.48 -8.10
N GLU A 66 5.97 1.32 -6.80
CA GLU A 66 5.08 0.54 -5.94
C GLU A 66 3.78 1.32 -5.71
N ASP A 67 2.66 0.60 -5.56
CA ASP A 67 1.34 1.23 -5.55
C ASP A 67 0.88 1.65 -4.16
N VAL A 68 1.17 0.84 -3.16
CA VAL A 68 0.66 1.02 -1.79
C VAL A 68 1.74 0.75 -0.76
N LEU A 69 1.81 1.59 0.26
CA LEU A 69 2.65 1.39 1.43
C LEU A 69 1.75 1.22 2.65
N VAL A 70 1.79 0.05 3.26
CA VAL A 70 1.07 -0.25 4.50
C VAL A 70 2.03 -0.05 5.67
N VAL A 71 1.73 0.91 6.51
CA VAL A 71 2.56 1.28 7.67
C VAL A 71 1.94 0.75 8.94
N VAL A 72 2.59 -0.18 9.59
CA VAL A 72 2.19 -0.72 10.89
C VAL A 72 2.90 0.06 11.99
N HIS A 73 2.15 0.72 12.83
CA HIS A 73 2.68 1.56 13.93
C HIS A 73 2.14 1.14 15.30
N GLY A 74 1.24 0.18 15.34
CA GLY A 74 0.61 -0.27 16.57
C GLY A 74 -0.51 0.64 17.05
N TYR A 75 -1.15 0.24 18.14
CA TYR A 75 -2.35 0.89 18.67
C TYR A 75 -2.05 2.09 19.59
N GLY A 76 -0.78 2.31 19.93
CA GLY A 76 -0.40 3.39 20.83
C GLY A 76 -0.63 3.10 22.33
N SER A 77 -0.81 1.83 22.68
CA SER A 77 -1.04 1.39 24.09
C SER A 77 0.21 1.46 24.98
N SER A 78 1.41 1.49 24.40
CA SER A 78 2.66 1.79 25.11
C SER A 78 3.09 3.21 24.72
N GLY A 79 3.37 4.07 25.69
CA GLY A 79 3.55 5.51 25.55
C GLY A 79 4.24 6.05 24.27
N THR A 80 5.15 5.30 23.67
CA THR A 80 5.83 5.66 22.40
C THR A 80 4.98 5.37 21.17
N GLY A 81 4.11 4.36 21.21
CA GLY A 81 3.31 3.92 20.06
C GLY A 81 2.31 4.98 19.59
N GLY A 82 1.72 5.76 20.51
CA GLY A 82 0.80 6.85 20.18
C GLY A 82 1.50 8.00 19.45
N HIS A 83 2.73 8.30 19.81
CA HIS A 83 3.54 9.32 19.15
C HIS A 83 3.97 8.89 17.75
N ILE A 84 4.33 7.62 17.56
CA ILE A 84 4.67 7.08 16.24
C ILE A 84 3.46 7.11 15.32
N ARG A 85 2.28 6.67 15.79
CA ARG A 85 1.03 6.74 15.05
C ARG A 85 0.70 8.17 14.59
N SER A 86 0.79 9.14 15.49
CA SER A 86 0.54 10.54 15.17
C SER A 86 1.55 11.08 14.17
N MET A 87 2.81 10.72 14.31
CA MET A 87 3.87 11.09 13.36
C MET A 87 3.60 10.50 11.97
N VAL A 88 3.23 9.22 11.88
CA VAL A 88 2.92 8.57 10.60
C VAL A 88 1.80 9.31 9.87
N ARG A 89 0.73 9.65 10.56
CA ARG A 89 -0.41 10.37 9.97
C ARG A 89 -0.06 11.80 9.57
N SER A 90 0.76 12.46 10.35
CA SER A 90 1.30 13.79 10.01
C SER A 90 2.18 13.73 8.77
N GLU A 91 3.07 12.75 8.68
CA GLU A 91 3.93 12.55 7.52
C GLU A 91 3.14 12.17 6.26
N ALA A 92 2.09 11.35 6.41
CA ALA A 92 1.19 11.02 5.31
C ALA A 92 0.49 12.27 4.76
N HIS A 93 0.01 13.12 5.65
CA HIS A 93 -0.62 14.39 5.28
C HIS A 93 0.38 15.31 4.55
N ARG A 94 1.60 15.41 5.05
CA ARG A 94 2.67 16.18 4.42
C ARG A 94 3.00 15.64 3.02
N ALA A 95 3.19 14.33 2.90
CA ALA A 95 3.51 13.68 1.62
C ALA A 95 2.39 13.88 0.59
N LEU A 96 1.13 13.87 1.03
CA LEU A 96 0.00 14.17 0.16
C LEU A 96 0.02 15.64 -0.30
N SER A 97 0.28 16.58 0.62
CA SER A 97 0.38 18.01 0.30
C SER A 97 1.51 18.29 -0.69
N GLU A 98 2.62 17.59 -0.56
CA GLU A 98 3.77 17.69 -1.47
C GLU A 98 3.62 16.85 -2.74
N ARG A 99 2.50 16.15 -2.90
CA ARG A 99 2.20 15.28 -4.05
C ARG A 99 3.19 14.12 -4.24
N VAL A 100 3.83 13.69 -3.17
CA VAL A 100 4.70 12.50 -3.16
C VAL A 100 3.85 11.23 -3.16
N ILE A 101 2.70 11.28 -2.50
CA ILE A 101 1.67 10.23 -2.54
C ILE A 101 0.37 10.79 -3.09
N SER A 102 -0.52 9.93 -3.57
CA SER A 102 -1.80 10.34 -4.14
C SER A 102 -2.96 10.31 -3.15
N GLY A 103 -2.78 9.67 -2.01
CA GLY A 103 -3.79 9.60 -0.95
C GLY A 103 -3.34 8.74 0.21
N TRP A 104 -4.09 8.81 1.31
CA TRP A 104 -3.87 7.94 2.46
C TRP A 104 -5.15 7.80 3.29
N THR A 105 -5.22 6.76 4.08
CA THR A 105 -6.29 6.58 5.05
C THR A 105 -5.77 5.88 6.31
N ALA A 106 -6.38 6.20 7.44
CA ALA A 106 -6.18 5.44 8.65
C ALA A 106 -6.85 4.05 8.51
N GLY A 107 -6.23 3.02 9.06
CA GLY A 107 -6.74 1.65 8.95
C GLY A 107 -8.10 1.40 9.61
N GLU A 108 -8.54 2.29 10.51
CA GLU A 108 -9.87 2.26 11.12
C GLU A 108 -10.92 3.15 10.39
N GLU A 109 -10.52 3.86 9.35
CA GLU A 109 -11.37 4.84 8.65
C GLU A 109 -11.72 4.40 7.22
N LEU A 110 -11.78 3.10 6.95
CA LEU A 110 -11.99 2.54 5.63
C LEU A 110 -13.40 2.76 5.07
N ALA A 111 -14.35 3.08 5.92
CA ALA A 111 -15.73 3.37 5.54
C ALA A 111 -16.00 4.86 5.28
N THR A 112 -15.01 5.73 5.47
CA THR A 112 -15.16 7.16 5.23
C THR A 112 -15.33 7.49 3.75
N ARG A 113 -15.88 8.65 3.45
CA ARG A 113 -16.00 9.16 2.08
C ARG A 113 -14.64 9.27 1.40
N ALA A 114 -13.62 9.74 2.10
CA ALA A 114 -12.26 9.86 1.60
C ALA A 114 -11.66 8.50 1.22
N ALA A 115 -11.83 7.49 2.08
CA ALA A 115 -11.37 6.14 1.80
C ALA A 115 -12.10 5.51 0.61
N LYS A 116 -13.41 5.69 0.52
CA LYS A 116 -14.22 5.22 -0.62
C LYS A 116 -13.78 5.88 -1.93
N GLU A 117 -13.39 7.14 -1.89
CA GLU A 117 -12.86 7.84 -3.06
C GLU A 117 -11.52 7.25 -3.53
N LEU A 118 -10.66 6.82 -2.61
CA LEU A 118 -9.43 6.10 -2.97
C LEU A 118 -9.73 4.79 -3.70
N VAL A 119 -10.69 4.02 -3.21
CA VAL A 119 -11.13 2.77 -3.86
C VAL A 119 -11.77 3.06 -5.22
N ARG A 120 -12.52 4.15 -5.35
CA ARG A 120 -13.11 4.55 -6.63
C ARG A 120 -12.03 4.83 -7.68
N ARG A 121 -10.95 5.51 -7.28
CA ARG A 121 -9.81 5.80 -8.17
C ARG A 121 -8.92 4.60 -8.43
N LEU A 122 -8.80 3.71 -7.47
CA LEU A 122 -7.96 2.52 -7.53
C LEU A 122 -8.73 1.31 -6.97
N PRO A 123 -9.63 0.69 -7.76
CA PRO A 123 -10.55 -0.36 -7.27
C PRO A 123 -9.86 -1.57 -6.64
N ALA A 124 -8.68 -1.93 -7.12
CA ALA A 124 -7.92 -3.06 -6.57
C ALA A 124 -7.50 -2.84 -5.10
N LEU A 125 -7.54 -1.60 -4.62
CA LEU A 125 -7.24 -1.27 -3.22
C LEU A 125 -8.16 -2.01 -2.24
N ALA A 126 -9.42 -2.22 -2.62
CA ALA A 126 -10.38 -2.95 -1.79
C ALA A 126 -10.00 -4.43 -1.57
N ARG A 127 -9.10 -4.97 -2.38
CA ARG A 127 -8.69 -6.38 -2.34
C ARG A 127 -7.41 -6.61 -1.55
N ILE A 128 -6.68 -5.58 -1.17
CA ILE A 128 -5.47 -5.78 -0.37
C ILE A 128 -5.85 -6.20 1.06
N ASP A 129 -4.98 -7.00 1.68
CA ASP A 129 -5.24 -7.54 3.01
C ASP A 129 -5.52 -6.47 4.06
N ALA A 130 -4.75 -5.38 4.03
CA ALA A 130 -4.92 -4.26 4.96
C ALA A 130 -6.29 -3.57 4.82
N TRP A 131 -6.93 -3.62 3.65
CA TRP A 131 -8.26 -3.03 3.42
C TRP A 131 -9.39 -3.94 3.90
N GLN A 132 -9.11 -5.22 4.09
CA GLN A 132 -10.09 -6.21 4.55
C GLN A 132 -10.31 -6.18 6.07
N ARG A 133 -9.50 -5.43 6.80
CA ARG A 133 -9.49 -5.43 8.26
C ARG A 133 -9.43 -4.00 8.79
N ASP A 134 -10.42 -3.62 9.58
CA ASP A 134 -10.35 -2.39 10.36
C ASP A 134 -9.25 -2.52 11.41
N ASN A 135 -8.18 -1.77 11.25
CA ASN A 135 -7.03 -1.85 12.15
C ASN A 135 -6.48 -0.46 12.46
N PRO A 136 -6.73 0.08 13.67
CA PRO A 136 -6.21 1.38 14.07
C PRO A 136 -4.68 1.40 14.27
N GLY A 137 -4.03 0.24 14.28
CA GLY A 137 -2.57 0.10 14.31
C GLY A 137 -1.89 0.26 12.96
N VAL A 138 -2.64 0.58 11.91
CA VAL A 138 -2.17 0.66 10.53
C VAL A 138 -2.58 1.97 9.87
N THR A 139 -1.72 2.50 9.02
CA THR A 139 -2.03 3.59 8.10
C THR A 139 -1.67 3.13 6.68
N ILE A 140 -2.55 3.40 5.72
CA ILE A 140 -2.39 2.95 4.33
C ILE A 140 -2.12 4.16 3.46
N LEU A 141 -0.97 4.17 2.78
CA LEU A 141 -0.57 5.21 1.85
C LEU A 141 -0.69 4.70 0.41
N VAL A 142 -1.39 5.45 -0.42
CA VAL A 142 -1.48 5.18 -1.86
C VAL A 142 -0.41 6.03 -2.54
N VAL A 143 0.65 5.38 -2.99
CA VAL A 143 1.85 6.06 -3.53
C VAL A 143 1.63 6.51 -4.97
N ARG A 144 0.86 5.74 -5.72
CA ARG A 144 0.66 5.94 -7.15
C ARG A 144 -0.59 6.75 -7.52
#